data_2bfd034ffd721d84ff03416dc01fdc0b
#
_entry.id   2bfd034ffd721d84ff03416dc01fdc0b
#
_cell.length_a   1.000
_cell.length_b   1.000
_cell.length_c   1.000
_cell.angle_alpha   90.00
_cell.angle_beta   90.00
_cell.angle_gamma   90.00
#
_symmetry.space_group_name_H-M   'P 1'
#
loop_
_entity.id
_entity.type
_entity.pdbx_description
1 polymer ?
#
loop_
_entity_poly.entity_id
_entity_poly.type
_entity_poly.pdbx_seq_one_letter_code
_entity_poly.pdbx_strand_id
1 'polypeptide(L)'
;MEVPILKQGLYLIASIQAALSDVDLIHLRDALAEKVGKFRARGVIVDVTVLDVMDSFASRTLRDLAHMTRLRGAETVIVGIQPEVAFAMVQLGLTLEGVDTALDLEEGLAFLDKKTKRHTSRG
;
A
#
# COMPACT_ATOMS: atom_id res chain seq x y z
N MET A 1 -3.37 3.16 -17.25
CA MET A 1 -2.85 4.36 -16.59
C MET A 1 -1.74 3.98 -15.62
N GLU A 2 -0.62 4.67 -15.71
CA GLU A 2 0.47 4.41 -14.78
C GLU A 2 0.30 5.20 -13.50
N VAL A 3 0.56 4.54 -12.38
CA VAL A 3 0.53 5.17 -11.06
C VAL A 3 1.93 5.68 -10.75
N PRO A 4 2.10 6.96 -10.40
CA PRO A 4 3.42 7.46 -10.01
C PRO A 4 3.94 6.74 -8.77
N ILE A 5 5.19 6.32 -8.82
CA ILE A 5 5.86 5.69 -7.69
C ILE A 5 7.08 6.52 -7.36
N LEU A 6 7.09 7.11 -6.18
CA LEU A 6 8.17 7.95 -5.69
C LEU A 6 9.03 7.15 -4.72
N LYS A 7 10.35 7.22 -4.90
CA LYS A 7 11.27 6.64 -3.93
C LYS A 7 11.67 7.73 -2.94
N GLN A 8 11.42 7.49 -1.67
CA GLN A 8 11.79 8.41 -0.59
C GLN A 8 12.56 7.64 0.47
N GLY A 9 13.88 7.79 0.49
CA GLY A 9 14.71 7.02 1.41
C GLY A 9 14.57 5.53 1.15
N LEU A 10 14.16 4.80 2.18
CA LEU A 10 13.96 3.35 2.10
C LEU A 10 12.52 2.97 1.75
N TYR A 11 11.72 3.95 1.36
CA TYR A 11 10.30 3.72 1.11
C TYR A 11 9.92 4.03 -0.32
N LEU A 12 8.91 3.32 -0.82
CA LEU A 12 8.27 3.60 -2.10
C LEU A 12 6.86 4.12 -1.80
N ILE A 13 6.48 5.19 -2.48
CA ILE A 13 5.16 5.80 -2.30
C ILE A 13 4.45 5.79 -3.64
N ALA A 14 3.35 5.06 -3.70
CA ALA A 14 2.49 5.00 -4.88
C ALA A 14 1.26 5.86 -4.62
N SER A 15 1.07 6.90 -5.41
CA SER A 15 -0.06 7.81 -5.27
C SER A 15 -1.06 7.55 -6.39
N ILE A 16 -2.16 6.90 -6.06
CA ILE A 16 -3.24 6.66 -7.02
C ILE A 16 -3.97 7.97 -7.22
N GLN A 17 -4.04 8.46 -8.47
CA GLN A 17 -4.57 9.78 -8.77
C GLN A 17 -5.92 9.76 -9.46
N ALA A 18 -6.40 8.59 -9.85
CA ALA A 18 -7.70 8.40 -10.50
C ALA A 18 -8.12 6.95 -10.35
N ALA A 19 -9.38 6.67 -10.67
CA ALA A 19 -9.88 5.30 -10.63
C ALA A 19 -9.02 4.39 -11.52
N LEU A 20 -8.74 3.19 -11.04
CA LEU A 20 -7.91 2.24 -11.74
C LEU A 20 -8.76 1.06 -12.22
N SER A 21 -8.48 0.58 -13.43
CA SER A 21 -9.04 -0.67 -13.91
C SER A 21 -8.37 -1.84 -13.19
N ASP A 22 -8.95 -3.03 -13.32
CA ASP A 22 -8.35 -4.23 -12.74
C ASP A 22 -6.94 -4.47 -13.29
N VAL A 23 -6.74 -4.22 -14.59
CA VAL A 23 -5.42 -4.37 -15.22
C VAL A 23 -4.44 -3.36 -14.63
N ASP A 24 -4.86 -2.12 -14.43
CA ASP A 24 -4.02 -1.09 -13.81
C ASP A 24 -3.58 -1.51 -12.40
N LEU A 25 -4.49 -2.10 -11.63
CA LEU A 25 -4.18 -2.56 -10.27
C LEU A 25 -3.15 -3.69 -10.29
N ILE A 26 -3.29 -4.61 -11.22
CA ILE A 26 -2.31 -5.70 -11.37
C ILE A 26 -0.94 -5.14 -11.75
N HIS A 27 -0.91 -4.18 -12.68
CA HIS A 27 0.35 -3.55 -13.08
C HIS A 27 1.01 -2.82 -11.91
N LEU A 28 0.21 -2.13 -11.10
CA LEU A 28 0.71 -1.45 -9.90
C LEU A 28 1.31 -2.44 -8.91
N ARG A 29 0.59 -3.52 -8.63
CA ARG A 29 1.07 -4.58 -7.74
C ARG A 29 2.41 -5.12 -8.20
N ASP A 30 2.50 -5.47 -9.48
CA ASP A 30 3.71 -6.09 -10.02
C ASP A 30 4.87 -5.09 -10.06
N ALA A 31 4.60 -3.84 -10.42
CA ALA A 31 5.63 -2.79 -10.45
C ALA A 31 6.20 -2.53 -9.05
N LEU A 32 5.33 -2.46 -8.04
CA LEU A 32 5.79 -2.23 -6.66
C LEU A 32 6.59 -3.42 -6.14
N ALA A 33 6.13 -4.63 -6.40
CA ALA A 33 6.86 -5.83 -5.96
C ALA A 33 8.25 -5.88 -6.59
N GLU A 34 8.36 -5.52 -7.87
CA GLU A 34 9.65 -5.48 -8.55
C GLU A 34 10.56 -4.40 -7.99
N LYS A 35 10.02 -3.19 -7.77
CA LYS A 35 10.81 -2.07 -7.27
C LYS A 35 11.29 -2.29 -5.83
N VAL A 36 10.52 -3.00 -5.02
CA VAL A 36 10.97 -3.36 -3.68
C VAL A 36 12.29 -4.13 -3.75
N GLY A 37 12.38 -5.09 -4.66
CA GLY A 37 13.63 -5.84 -4.83
C GLY A 37 14.74 -4.99 -5.40
N LYS A 38 14.43 -4.22 -6.45
CA LYS A 38 15.42 -3.40 -7.13
C LYS A 38 16.06 -2.35 -6.21
N PHE A 39 15.27 -1.67 -5.41
CA PHE A 39 15.76 -0.60 -4.54
C PHE A 39 15.98 -1.05 -3.11
N ARG A 40 15.74 -2.31 -2.80
CA ARG A 40 15.82 -2.86 -1.45
C ARG A 40 14.99 -2.04 -0.48
N ALA A 41 13.80 -1.68 -0.91
CA ALA A 41 12.89 -0.87 -0.11
C ALA A 41 12.47 -1.64 1.15
N ARG A 42 12.29 -0.91 2.25
CA ARG A 42 11.85 -1.47 3.52
C ARG A 42 10.38 -1.22 3.77
N GLY A 43 9.77 -0.33 3.01
CA GLY A 43 8.36 -0.02 3.16
C GLY A 43 7.74 0.47 1.86
N VAL A 44 6.44 0.26 1.74
CA VAL A 44 5.64 0.72 0.61
C VAL A 44 4.40 1.40 1.18
N ILE A 45 4.10 2.59 0.66
CA ILE A 45 2.86 3.28 0.97
C ILE A 45 2.03 3.35 -0.31
N VAL A 46 0.78 2.96 -0.21
CA VAL A 46 -0.18 3.11 -1.32
C VAL A 46 -1.24 4.10 -0.86
N ASP A 47 -1.28 5.26 -1.50
CA ASP A 47 -2.24 6.30 -1.16
C ASP A 47 -3.47 6.14 -2.04
N VAL A 48 -4.60 5.83 -1.40
CA VAL A 48 -5.87 5.56 -2.07
C VAL A 48 -6.90 6.67 -1.82
N THR A 49 -6.44 7.84 -1.40
CA THR A 49 -7.33 8.95 -1.01
C THR A 49 -8.34 9.31 -2.09
N VAL A 50 -7.96 9.25 -3.37
CA VAL A 50 -8.86 9.62 -4.46
C VAL A 50 -9.84 8.52 -4.86
N LEU A 51 -9.69 7.31 -4.34
CA LEU A 51 -10.58 6.22 -4.73
C LEU A 51 -11.91 6.33 -4.02
N ASP A 52 -12.99 6.39 -4.81
CA ASP A 52 -14.35 6.42 -4.30
C ASP A 52 -14.92 5.02 -4.09
N VAL A 53 -14.27 4.01 -4.66
CA VAL A 53 -14.72 2.63 -4.61
C VAL A 53 -13.51 1.73 -4.39
N MET A 54 -13.67 0.75 -3.51
CA MET A 54 -12.70 -0.32 -3.36
C MET A 54 -13.48 -1.63 -3.34
N ASP A 55 -13.54 -2.28 -4.49
CA ASP A 55 -14.29 -3.53 -4.65
C ASP A 55 -13.49 -4.73 -4.17
N SER A 56 -14.06 -5.92 -4.33
CA SER A 56 -13.41 -7.14 -3.87
C SER A 56 -12.10 -7.42 -4.62
N PHE A 57 -12.05 -7.08 -5.91
CA PHE A 57 -10.84 -7.28 -6.70
C PHE A 57 -9.73 -6.36 -6.21
N ALA A 58 -10.04 -5.08 -6.01
CA ALA A 58 -9.06 -4.11 -5.53
C ALA A 58 -8.55 -4.49 -4.14
N SER A 59 -9.46 -4.87 -3.24
CA SER A 59 -9.08 -5.30 -1.89
C SER A 59 -8.15 -6.51 -1.91
N ARG A 60 -8.46 -7.49 -2.74
CA ARG A 60 -7.65 -8.69 -2.87
C ARG A 60 -6.28 -8.37 -3.47
N THR A 61 -6.25 -7.52 -4.50
CA THR A 61 -4.99 -7.15 -5.15
C THR A 61 -4.07 -6.41 -4.19
N LEU A 62 -4.62 -5.53 -3.36
CA LEU A 62 -3.81 -4.82 -2.36
C LEU A 62 -3.31 -5.76 -1.27
N ARG A 63 -4.12 -6.74 -0.86
CA ARG A 63 -3.64 -7.77 0.08
C ARG A 63 -2.51 -8.58 -0.54
N ASP A 64 -2.66 -8.98 -1.79
CA ASP A 64 -1.62 -9.73 -2.49
C ASP A 64 -0.34 -8.91 -2.58
N LEU A 65 -0.46 -7.62 -2.87
CA LEU A 65 0.68 -6.71 -2.90
C LEU A 65 1.41 -6.73 -1.55
N ALA A 66 0.66 -6.59 -0.46
CA ALA A 66 1.26 -6.56 0.88
C ALA A 66 1.99 -7.88 1.19
N HIS A 67 1.41 -9.00 0.79
CA HIS A 67 2.06 -10.30 0.99
C HIS A 67 3.31 -10.45 0.14
N MET A 68 3.24 -10.04 -1.13
CA MET A 68 4.38 -10.11 -2.04
C MET A 68 5.54 -9.26 -1.54
N THR A 69 5.26 -8.03 -1.11
CA THR A 69 6.30 -7.14 -0.64
C THR A 69 6.90 -7.63 0.67
N ARG A 70 6.08 -8.18 1.56
CA ARG A 70 6.56 -8.73 2.83
C ARG A 70 7.52 -9.88 2.60
N LEU A 71 7.23 -10.75 1.64
CA LEU A 71 8.14 -11.83 1.28
C LEU A 71 9.48 -11.32 0.76
N ARG A 72 9.52 -10.08 0.33
CA ARG A 72 10.74 -9.44 -0.16
C ARG A 72 11.33 -8.44 0.85
N GLY A 73 10.84 -8.46 2.08
CA GLY A 73 11.42 -7.69 3.17
C GLY A 73 10.85 -6.29 3.37
N ALA A 74 9.71 -5.98 2.76
CA ALA A 74 9.10 -4.65 2.91
C ALA A 74 7.70 -4.75 3.52
N GLU A 75 7.36 -3.75 4.35
CA GLU A 75 6.03 -3.61 4.92
C GLU A 75 5.19 -2.68 4.05
N THR A 76 3.92 -2.98 3.90
CA THR A 76 3.01 -2.15 3.10
C THR A 76 1.96 -1.50 3.98
N VAL A 77 1.74 -0.21 3.77
CA VAL A 77 0.71 0.56 4.47
C VAL A 77 -0.19 1.20 3.43
N ILE A 78 -1.49 0.99 3.58
CA ILE A 78 -2.50 1.65 2.74
C ILE A 78 -2.97 2.89 3.49
N VAL A 79 -2.90 4.05 2.85
CA VAL A 79 -3.29 5.30 3.52
C VAL A 79 -4.43 6.00 2.79
N GLY A 80 -5.24 6.70 3.55
CA GLY A 80 -6.24 7.61 3.00
C GLY A 80 -7.55 6.97 2.56
N ILE A 81 -7.91 5.81 3.08
CA ILE A 81 -9.21 5.22 2.76
C ILE A 81 -10.31 6.17 3.21
N GLN A 82 -11.14 6.63 2.26
CA GLN A 82 -12.22 7.55 2.58
C GLN A 82 -13.26 6.88 3.49
N PRO A 83 -13.91 7.67 4.39
CA PRO A 83 -14.88 7.07 5.32
C PRO A 83 -16.01 6.30 4.64
N GLU A 84 -16.51 6.81 3.52
CA GLU A 84 -17.58 6.14 2.78
C GLU A 84 -17.11 4.82 2.19
N VAL A 85 -15.85 4.79 1.74
CA VAL A 85 -15.25 3.58 1.19
C VAL A 85 -15.05 2.55 2.29
N ALA A 86 -14.54 2.99 3.45
CA ALA A 86 -14.34 2.11 4.59
C ALA A 86 -15.66 1.51 5.07
N PHE A 87 -16.70 2.32 5.12
CA PHE A 87 -18.03 1.86 5.53
C PHE A 87 -18.56 0.79 4.56
N ALA A 88 -18.45 1.06 3.25
CA ALA A 88 -18.90 0.10 2.25
C ALA A 88 -18.14 -1.22 2.32
N MET A 89 -16.83 -1.15 2.55
CA MET A 89 -16.01 -2.35 2.68
C MET A 89 -16.46 -3.20 3.85
N VAL A 90 -16.73 -2.58 5.00
CA VAL A 90 -17.20 -3.31 6.17
C VAL A 90 -18.53 -3.98 5.90
N GLN A 91 -19.46 -3.27 5.24
CA GLN A 91 -20.78 -3.81 4.92
C GLN A 91 -20.71 -4.98 3.95
N LEU A 92 -19.77 -4.95 3.02
CA LEU A 92 -19.61 -6.00 2.03
C LEU A 92 -18.72 -7.13 2.52
N GLY A 93 -18.21 -7.04 3.75
CA GLY A 93 -17.30 -8.06 4.29
C GLY A 93 -15.94 -8.06 3.64
N LEU A 94 -15.54 -6.96 2.99
CA LEU A 94 -14.23 -6.85 2.38
C LEU A 94 -13.22 -6.47 3.46
N THR A 95 -12.11 -7.17 3.51
CA THR A 95 -11.09 -6.91 4.52
C THR A 95 -9.74 -6.67 3.88
N LEU A 96 -8.92 -5.88 4.57
CA LEU A 96 -7.50 -5.73 4.26
C LEU A 96 -6.69 -6.47 5.33
N GLU A 97 -7.12 -7.67 5.65
CA GLU A 97 -6.49 -8.48 6.68
C GLU A 97 -5.01 -8.72 6.37
N GLY A 98 -4.17 -8.48 7.37
CA GLY A 98 -2.73 -8.61 7.19
C GLY A 98 -2.08 -7.40 6.54
N VAL A 99 -2.86 -6.36 6.24
CA VAL A 99 -2.35 -5.11 5.66
C VAL A 99 -2.52 -4.00 6.66
N ASP A 100 -1.46 -3.26 6.92
CA ASP A 100 -1.53 -2.10 7.79
C ASP A 100 -2.17 -0.92 7.06
N THR A 101 -2.92 -0.12 7.81
CA THR A 101 -3.58 1.07 7.26
C THR A 101 -3.27 2.27 8.14
N ALA A 102 -3.30 3.45 7.55
CA ALA A 102 -3.10 4.69 8.27
C ALA A 102 -3.99 5.77 7.67
N LEU A 103 -4.19 6.83 8.41
CA LEU A 103 -5.14 7.88 8.03
C LEU A 103 -4.65 8.65 6.80
N ASP A 104 -3.36 8.96 6.75
CA ASP A 104 -2.78 9.74 5.67
C ASP A 104 -1.30 9.38 5.49
N LEU A 105 -0.66 10.05 4.52
CA LEU A 105 0.74 9.80 4.20
C LEU A 105 1.66 10.03 5.40
N GLU A 106 1.44 11.12 6.13
CA GLU A 106 2.28 11.45 7.29
C GLU A 106 2.23 10.35 8.33
N GLU A 107 1.03 9.88 8.66
CA GLU A 107 0.85 8.81 9.62
C GLU A 107 1.44 7.50 9.11
N GLY A 108 1.29 7.23 7.80
CA GLY A 108 1.88 6.05 7.17
C GLY A 108 3.40 6.04 7.26
N LEU A 109 4.03 7.19 7.00
CA LEU A 109 5.48 7.31 7.11
C LEU A 109 5.94 7.11 8.56
N ALA A 110 5.24 7.69 9.51
CA ALA A 110 5.56 7.53 10.93
C ALA A 110 5.45 6.06 11.35
N PHE A 111 4.42 5.39 10.87
CA PHE A 111 4.22 3.96 11.14
C PHE A 111 5.38 3.13 10.61
N LEU A 112 5.78 3.37 9.36
CA LEU A 112 6.89 2.64 8.76
C LEU A 112 8.20 2.91 9.48
N ASP A 113 8.45 4.16 9.84
CA ASP A 113 9.66 4.52 10.58
C ASP A 113 9.74 3.75 11.90
N LYS A 114 8.64 3.72 12.63
CA LYS A 114 8.59 3.02 13.91
C LYS A 114 8.81 1.52 13.73
N LYS A 115 8.20 0.94 12.70
CA LYS A 115 8.28 -0.48 12.46
C LYS A 115 9.66 -0.92 11.98
N THR A 116 10.27 -0.15 11.07
CA THR A 116 11.57 -0.50 10.51
C THR A 116 12.72 -0.18 11.46
N LYS A 117 12.64 0.89 12.21
CA LYS A 117 13.69 1.26 13.17
C LYS A 117 13.82 0.26 14.32
N ARG A 118 12.74 -0.45 14.64
CA ARG A 118 12.80 -1.49 15.67
C ARG A 118 13.82 -2.55 15.32
N HIS A 119 13.95 -2.89 14.05
CA HIS A 119 14.89 -3.92 13.62
C HIS A 119 16.31 -3.40 13.60
N THR A 120 16.49 -2.14 13.22
CA THR A 120 17.82 -1.55 13.11
C THR A 120 18.42 -1.19 14.48
N SER A 121 17.60 -0.83 15.44
CA SER A 121 18.10 -0.45 16.77
C SER A 121 18.70 -1.61 17.55
N ARG A 122 18.50 -2.82 17.09
CA ARG A 122 18.99 -4.02 17.74
C ARG A 122 20.27 -4.57 17.14
N GLY A 123 20.61 -4.03 16.01
CA GLY A 123 21.75 -4.49 15.21
C GLY A 123 23.08 -4.30 15.87
#